data_3a16b649236e30ea5996f91b11bcaf7f
#
_entry.id   3a16b649236e30ea5996f91b11bcaf7f
#
_cell.length_a   1.000
_cell.length_b   1.000
_cell.length_c   1.000
_cell.angle_alpha   90.00
_cell.angle_beta   90.00
_cell.angle_gamma   90.00
#
_symmetry.space_group_name_H-M   'P 1'
#
loop_
_entity.id
_entity.type
_entity.pdbx_description
1 polymer ?
#
loop_
_entity_poly.entity_id
_entity_poly.type
_entity_poly.pdbx_seq_one_letter_code
_entity_poly.pdbx_strand_id
1 'polypeptide(L)'
;MLFRSDYHSHLGTRRAGMACFDDDDEGFQRAIHNIENSPFRTKFDKDAVEMHGKMGIGCISDYEPQPLLIQSHLGSFAISTVGKINNEDELLQRVYEEGTSHFLEMSGGKVNATELIASLICQKHSIIAGIRFVQGLVKGSMSIMIMTKDGIYVARDRMGRTPVMIGKKEGAMCATFESFAYMNLDYEYHYE
;
A
#
# COMPACT_ATOMS: atom_id res chain seq x y z
N MET A 1 -5.24 3.50 12.81
CA MET A 1 -5.32 2.93 11.46
C MET A 1 -6.65 2.23 11.17
N LEU A 2 -7.16 1.36 12.03
CA LEU A 2 -8.39 0.59 11.84
C LEU A 2 -9.57 1.43 11.31
N PHE A 3 -9.92 2.53 11.99
CA PHE A 3 -11.05 3.37 11.57
C PHE A 3 -10.90 3.97 10.17
N ARG A 4 -9.70 4.31 9.73
CA ARG A 4 -9.48 4.84 8.38
C ARG A 4 -9.74 3.79 7.30
N SER A 5 -9.25 2.58 7.51
CA SER A 5 -9.50 1.47 6.58
C SER A 5 -10.98 1.06 6.58
N ASP A 6 -11.66 1.10 7.73
CA ASP A 6 -13.10 0.85 7.84
C ASP A 6 -13.92 1.86 7.01
N TYR A 7 -13.56 3.14 7.02
CA TYR A 7 -14.22 4.14 6.17
C TYR A 7 -14.08 3.88 4.67
N HIS A 8 -13.03 3.18 4.25
CA HIS A 8 -12.81 2.79 2.85
C HIS A 8 -13.38 1.41 2.50
N SER A 9 -14.02 0.71 3.43
CA SER A 9 -14.51 -0.66 3.22
C SER A 9 -15.58 -0.78 2.14
N HIS A 10 -16.22 0.33 1.76
CA HIS A 10 -17.15 0.37 0.63
C HIS A 10 -16.48 0.30 -0.75
N LEU A 11 -15.15 0.52 -0.84
CA LEU A 11 -14.40 0.50 -2.09
C LEU A 11 -14.07 -0.91 -2.60
N GLY A 12 -14.28 -1.93 -1.80
CA GLY A 12 -14.05 -3.31 -2.17
C GLY A 12 -14.77 -4.27 -1.22
N THR A 13 -14.95 -5.51 -1.67
CA THR A 13 -15.80 -6.48 -0.99
C THR A 13 -15.10 -7.77 -0.63
N ARG A 14 -13.87 -8.01 -1.10
CA ARG A 14 -13.23 -9.31 -0.95
C ARG A 14 -12.16 -9.36 0.12
N ARG A 15 -11.20 -8.48 0.07
CA ARG A 15 -10.04 -8.51 0.94
C ARG A 15 -9.72 -7.15 1.51
N ALA A 16 -9.17 -7.17 2.70
CA ALA A 16 -8.61 -6.00 3.33
C ALA A 16 -7.32 -6.38 4.06
N GLY A 17 -6.41 -5.45 4.18
CA GLY A 17 -5.18 -5.65 4.92
C GLY A 17 -4.70 -4.39 5.60
N MET A 18 -3.95 -4.61 6.67
CA MET A 18 -3.27 -3.58 7.43
C MET A 18 -1.83 -4.00 7.70
N ALA A 19 -0.92 -3.04 7.70
CA ALA A 19 0.41 -3.21 8.24
C ALA A 19 0.75 -2.04 9.15
N CYS A 20 1.48 -2.29 10.21
CA CYS A 20 2.05 -1.27 11.08
C CYS A 20 3.52 -1.53 11.33
N PHE A 21 4.21 -0.52 11.82
CA PHE A 21 5.61 -0.59 12.21
C PHE A 21 5.78 -0.09 13.64
N ASP A 22 6.44 -0.92 14.44
CA ASP A 22 6.87 -0.59 15.79
C ASP A 22 8.40 -0.63 15.89
N ASP A 23 8.97 0.41 16.50
CA ASP A 23 10.41 0.50 16.71
C ASP A 23 10.90 -0.38 17.87
N ASP A 24 9.98 -0.73 18.81
CA ASP A 24 10.41 -1.22 20.11
C ASP A 24 10.68 -2.72 20.16
N ASP A 25 9.95 -3.61 19.42
CA ASP A 25 10.24 -5.06 19.50
C ASP A 25 9.80 -5.93 18.30
N GLU A 26 8.73 -5.61 17.60
CA GLU A 26 8.15 -6.53 16.61
C GLU A 26 8.39 -6.11 15.14
N GLY A 27 8.88 -4.90 14.91
CA GLY A 27 9.15 -4.39 13.57
C GLY A 27 7.87 -4.24 12.73
N PHE A 28 7.86 -4.87 11.54
CA PHE A 28 6.68 -4.85 10.68
C PHE A 28 5.70 -5.95 11.06
N GLN A 29 4.48 -5.56 11.35
CA GLN A 29 3.34 -6.46 11.59
C GLN A 29 2.35 -6.30 10.46
N ARG A 30 1.67 -7.41 10.07
CA ARG A 30 0.70 -7.42 8.97
C ARG A 30 -0.46 -8.35 9.26
N ALA A 31 -1.69 -7.91 8.97
CA ALA A 31 -2.88 -8.73 8.95
C ALA A 31 -3.63 -8.55 7.63
N ILE A 32 -4.09 -9.65 7.03
CA ILE A 32 -4.91 -9.66 5.81
C ILE A 32 -6.09 -10.60 6.03
N HIS A 33 -7.31 -10.12 5.76
CA HIS A 33 -8.53 -10.90 5.91
C HIS A 33 -9.40 -10.85 4.65
N ASN A 34 -10.15 -11.94 4.45
CA ASN A 34 -11.31 -11.94 3.58
C ASN A 34 -12.47 -11.23 4.30
N ILE A 35 -13.07 -10.23 3.65
CA ILE A 35 -14.16 -9.42 4.18
C ILE A 35 -15.51 -9.65 3.47
N GLU A 36 -15.60 -10.67 2.58
CA GLU A 36 -16.83 -10.96 1.80
C GLU A 36 -18.03 -11.27 2.68
N ASN A 37 -17.81 -11.96 3.79
CA ASN A 37 -18.88 -12.49 4.63
C ASN A 37 -18.95 -11.83 6.02
N SER A 38 -18.20 -10.77 6.25
CA SER A 38 -18.20 -10.07 7.55
C SER A 38 -17.68 -8.64 7.40
N PRO A 39 -18.23 -7.68 8.14
CA PRO A 39 -17.76 -6.30 8.12
C PRO A 39 -16.25 -6.22 8.44
N PHE A 40 -15.58 -5.27 7.80
CA PHE A 40 -14.15 -4.98 7.99
C PHE A 40 -13.78 -4.92 9.48
N ARG A 41 -14.52 -4.12 10.25
CA ARG A 41 -14.26 -3.92 11.68
C ARG A 41 -14.26 -5.23 12.47
N THR A 42 -15.22 -6.11 12.22
CA THR A 42 -15.32 -7.42 12.91
C THR A 42 -14.13 -8.34 12.61
N LYS A 43 -13.63 -8.29 11.37
CA LYS A 43 -12.49 -9.12 10.97
C LYS A 43 -11.17 -8.67 11.59
N PHE A 44 -11.01 -7.37 11.78
CA PHE A 44 -9.77 -6.77 12.29
C PHE A 44 -9.81 -6.40 13.78
N ASP A 45 -10.84 -6.78 14.51
CA ASP A 45 -10.99 -6.44 15.94
C ASP A 45 -9.80 -6.94 16.79
N LYS A 46 -9.39 -8.19 16.57
CA LYS A 46 -8.22 -8.77 17.23
C LYS A 46 -6.92 -8.09 16.82
N ASP A 47 -6.70 -7.98 15.51
CA ASP A 47 -5.48 -7.37 14.97
C ASP A 47 -5.32 -5.92 15.46
N ALA A 48 -6.42 -5.19 15.59
CA ALA A 48 -6.40 -3.81 16.09
C ALA A 48 -5.93 -3.69 17.55
N VAL A 49 -6.08 -4.75 18.34
CA VAL A 49 -5.61 -4.81 19.73
C VAL A 49 -4.17 -5.33 19.80
N GLU A 50 -3.82 -6.28 18.94
CA GLU A 50 -2.53 -6.95 18.96
C GLU A 50 -1.44 -6.18 18.19
N MET A 51 -1.81 -5.51 17.10
CA MET A 51 -0.87 -4.73 16.28
C MET A 51 -0.57 -3.37 16.90
N HIS A 52 0.69 -3.14 17.18
CA HIS A 52 1.20 -1.91 17.77
C HIS A 52 2.10 -1.15 16.80
N GLY A 53 2.22 0.16 16.98
CA GLY A 53 3.12 0.99 16.21
C GLY A 53 2.62 2.43 16.01
N LYS A 54 3.57 3.31 15.69
CA LYS A 54 3.31 4.74 15.45
C LYS A 54 2.89 5.04 14.01
N MET A 55 3.15 4.10 13.10
CA MET A 55 2.86 4.23 11.68
C MET A 55 2.06 3.02 11.19
N GLY A 56 1.22 3.23 10.17
CA GLY A 56 0.51 2.13 9.56
C GLY A 56 -0.08 2.50 8.19
N ILE A 57 -0.20 1.49 7.35
CA ILE A 57 -0.91 1.56 6.08
C ILE A 57 -2.03 0.53 6.05
N GLY A 58 -3.11 0.84 5.33
CA GLY A 58 -4.23 -0.08 5.13
C GLY A 58 -4.69 -0.06 3.67
N CYS A 59 -5.19 -1.19 3.21
CA CYS A 59 -5.69 -1.35 1.85
C CYS A 59 -6.95 -2.20 1.83
N ILE A 60 -7.90 -1.81 1.00
CA ILE A 60 -9.04 -2.63 0.58
C ILE A 60 -8.75 -3.05 -0.86
N SER A 61 -8.83 -4.35 -1.16
CA SER A 61 -8.51 -4.90 -2.47
C SER A 61 -9.41 -6.07 -2.82
N ASP A 62 -9.99 -6.04 -4.02
CA ASP A 62 -10.79 -7.17 -4.54
C ASP A 62 -9.93 -8.20 -5.28
N TYR A 63 -8.71 -7.87 -5.61
CA TYR A 63 -7.86 -8.70 -6.46
C TYR A 63 -6.69 -9.34 -5.71
N GLU A 64 -5.94 -8.58 -4.97
CA GLU A 64 -4.66 -9.00 -4.41
C GLU A 64 -4.62 -8.90 -2.88
N PRO A 65 -3.95 -9.84 -2.20
CA PRO A 65 -3.66 -9.68 -0.79
C PRO A 65 -2.62 -8.55 -0.60
N GLN A 66 -3.00 -7.52 0.14
CA GLN A 66 -2.17 -6.34 0.43
C GLN A 66 -2.40 -5.88 1.88
N PRO A 67 -1.45 -5.15 2.52
CA PRO A 67 -0.11 -4.77 2.04
C PRO A 67 0.86 -5.96 1.93
N LEU A 68 1.86 -5.86 1.05
CA LEU A 68 2.98 -6.80 1.01
C LEU A 68 4.12 -6.31 1.92
N LEU A 69 4.77 -7.25 2.62
CA LEU A 69 6.02 -6.99 3.31
C LEU A 69 7.18 -7.42 2.44
N ILE A 70 8.07 -6.50 2.16
CA ILE A 70 9.21 -6.69 1.26
C ILE A 70 10.51 -6.51 2.05
N GLN A 71 11.45 -7.43 1.84
CA GLN A 71 12.83 -7.30 2.29
C GLN A 71 13.73 -7.13 1.08
N SER A 72 14.48 -6.05 1.03
CA SER A 72 15.37 -5.73 -0.10
C SER A 72 16.63 -5.02 0.36
N HIS A 73 17.51 -4.66 -0.59
CA HIS A 73 18.66 -3.80 -0.33
C HIS A 73 18.29 -2.37 0.11
N LEU A 74 17.02 -1.96 -0.10
CA LEU A 74 16.48 -0.69 0.41
C LEU A 74 16.00 -0.80 1.87
N GLY A 75 16.18 -1.95 2.50
CA GLY A 75 15.65 -2.31 3.80
C GLY A 75 14.31 -3.02 3.72
N SER A 76 13.67 -3.23 4.87
CA SER A 76 12.32 -3.76 4.97
C SER A 76 11.30 -2.64 4.80
N PHE A 77 10.22 -2.93 4.08
CA PHE A 77 9.10 -2.00 3.93
C PHE A 77 7.78 -2.74 3.67
N ALA A 78 6.67 -2.09 4.00
CA ALA A 78 5.34 -2.52 3.61
C ALA A 78 4.86 -1.68 2.43
N ILE A 79 4.24 -2.32 1.43
CA ILE A 79 3.75 -1.64 0.22
C ILE A 79 2.30 -2.01 -0.07
N SER A 80 1.52 -1.00 -0.45
CA SER A 80 0.20 -1.15 -1.06
C SER A 80 0.11 -0.35 -2.35
N THR A 81 -0.56 -0.92 -3.34
CA THR A 81 -0.85 -0.25 -4.61
C THR A 81 -2.33 -0.33 -4.93
N VAL A 82 -2.87 0.73 -5.50
CA VAL A 82 -4.24 0.80 -6.01
C VAL A 82 -4.21 1.39 -7.41
N GLY A 83 -4.91 0.76 -8.33
CA GLY A 83 -5.00 1.23 -9.71
C GLY A 83 -5.08 0.10 -10.72
N LYS A 84 -4.91 0.44 -11.99
CA LYS A 84 -4.89 -0.52 -13.09
C LYS A 84 -3.67 -0.27 -13.96
N ILE A 85 -2.80 -1.28 -14.04
CA ILE A 85 -1.60 -1.29 -14.87
C ILE A 85 -1.97 -1.94 -16.19
N ASN A 86 -1.92 -1.19 -17.29
CA ASN A 86 -2.32 -1.68 -18.61
C ASN A 86 -1.18 -2.38 -19.38
N ASN A 87 0.05 -2.17 -18.96
CA ASN A 87 1.25 -2.76 -19.59
C ASN A 87 1.98 -3.74 -18.65
N GLU A 88 1.23 -4.51 -17.91
CA GLU A 88 1.76 -5.46 -16.92
C GLU A 88 2.72 -6.48 -17.56
N ASP A 89 2.33 -7.07 -18.70
CA ASP A 89 3.16 -8.04 -19.42
C ASP A 89 4.49 -7.43 -19.91
N GLU A 90 4.47 -6.18 -20.39
CA GLU A 90 5.68 -5.45 -20.80
C GLU A 90 6.62 -5.25 -19.60
N LEU A 91 6.07 -4.91 -18.44
CA LEU A 91 6.85 -4.71 -17.23
C LEU A 91 7.41 -6.02 -16.67
N LEU A 92 6.65 -7.11 -16.73
CA LEU A 92 7.09 -8.45 -16.37
C LEU A 92 8.25 -8.91 -17.23
N GLN A 93 8.11 -8.78 -18.56
CA GLN A 93 9.17 -9.14 -19.49
C GLN A 93 10.46 -8.37 -19.17
N ARG A 94 10.36 -7.08 -18.92
CA ARG A 94 11.50 -6.24 -18.53
C ARG A 94 12.20 -6.76 -17.27
N VAL A 95 11.42 -7.12 -16.24
CA VAL A 95 11.99 -7.66 -15.00
C VAL A 95 12.70 -8.99 -15.23
N TYR A 96 12.16 -9.86 -16.09
CA TYR A 96 12.78 -11.13 -16.44
C TYR A 96 14.04 -10.97 -17.28
N GLU A 97 14.09 -10.01 -18.21
CA GLU A 97 15.28 -9.71 -19.01
C GLU A 97 16.45 -9.22 -18.15
N GLU A 98 16.19 -8.54 -17.07
CA GLU A 98 17.21 -8.12 -16.09
C GLU A 98 17.71 -9.29 -15.22
N GLY A 99 17.08 -10.47 -15.33
CA GLY A 99 17.57 -11.75 -14.77
C GLY A 99 17.54 -11.88 -13.25
N THR A 100 16.81 -11.01 -12.55
CA THR A 100 16.95 -10.86 -11.10
C THR A 100 15.73 -11.28 -10.29
N SER A 101 14.61 -11.64 -10.90
CA SER A 101 13.36 -11.76 -10.12
C SER A 101 12.60 -13.05 -10.36
N HIS A 102 12.15 -13.62 -9.28
CA HIS A 102 11.04 -14.53 -9.21
C HIS A 102 9.94 -13.87 -8.38
N PHE A 103 8.70 -14.19 -8.67
CA PHE A 103 7.55 -13.68 -7.95
C PHE A 103 6.97 -14.76 -7.05
N LEU A 104 6.72 -14.43 -5.80
CA LEU A 104 6.22 -15.33 -4.78
C LEU A 104 4.70 -15.26 -4.64
N GLU A 105 4.14 -14.06 -4.86
CA GLU A 105 2.72 -13.83 -4.72
C GLU A 105 2.01 -13.93 -6.08
N MET A 106 1.15 -14.94 -6.21
CA MET A 106 0.33 -15.14 -7.39
C MET A 106 -1.15 -14.95 -7.06
N SER A 107 -1.86 -14.17 -7.86
CA SER A 107 -3.30 -13.95 -7.72
C SER A 107 -4.04 -14.38 -8.97
N GLY A 108 -4.88 -15.42 -8.86
CA GLY A 108 -5.67 -15.89 -9.99
C GLY A 108 -4.84 -16.40 -11.18
N GLY A 109 -3.66 -16.99 -10.92
CA GLY A 109 -2.73 -17.48 -11.94
C GLY A 109 -1.86 -16.39 -12.58
N LYS A 110 -1.92 -15.16 -12.08
CA LYS A 110 -1.09 -14.03 -12.51
C LYS A 110 -0.15 -13.59 -11.39
N VAL A 111 0.93 -12.94 -11.77
CA VAL A 111 1.83 -12.26 -10.82
C VAL A 111 1.06 -11.16 -10.10
N ASN A 112 1.30 -11.01 -8.81
CA ASN A 112 0.74 -9.90 -8.03
C ASN A 112 1.31 -8.57 -8.53
N ALA A 113 0.44 -7.66 -8.99
CA ALA A 113 0.87 -6.38 -9.53
C ALA A 113 1.59 -5.51 -8.51
N THR A 114 1.24 -5.62 -7.23
CA THR A 114 1.94 -4.91 -6.14
C THR A 114 3.37 -5.42 -5.96
N GLU A 115 3.59 -6.75 -6.09
CA GLU A 115 4.93 -7.33 -6.04
C GLU A 115 5.76 -6.91 -7.25
N LEU A 116 5.16 -6.88 -8.45
CA LEU A 116 5.81 -6.37 -9.65
C LEU A 116 6.29 -4.91 -9.46
N ILE A 117 5.43 -4.05 -8.93
CA ILE A 117 5.79 -2.66 -8.63
C ILE A 117 6.92 -2.59 -7.58
N ALA A 118 6.86 -3.39 -6.54
CA ALA A 118 7.92 -3.47 -5.53
C ALA A 118 9.26 -3.92 -6.14
N SER A 119 9.23 -4.93 -7.00
CA SER A 119 10.42 -5.40 -7.73
C SER A 119 11.06 -4.30 -8.59
N LEU A 120 10.25 -3.55 -9.34
CA LEU A 120 10.72 -2.41 -10.13
C LEU A 120 11.29 -1.27 -9.26
N ILE A 121 10.68 -0.97 -8.12
CA ILE A 121 11.19 0.01 -7.15
C ILE A 121 12.56 -0.42 -6.66
N CYS A 122 12.73 -1.70 -6.34
CA CYS A 122 13.97 -2.27 -5.85
C CYS A 122 15.10 -2.31 -6.90
N GLN A 123 14.85 -2.01 -8.17
CA GLN A 123 15.92 -1.81 -9.15
C GLN A 123 16.69 -0.48 -8.95
N LYS A 124 16.24 0.38 -8.07
CA LYS A 124 16.84 1.70 -7.82
C LYS A 124 17.49 1.77 -6.44
N HIS A 125 18.34 2.74 -6.25
CA HIS A 125 19.14 2.92 -5.03
C HIS A 125 18.39 3.60 -3.87
N SER A 126 17.15 4.02 -4.07
CA SER A 126 16.30 4.60 -3.02
C SER A 126 14.82 4.44 -3.36
N ILE A 127 13.98 4.44 -2.33
CA ILE A 127 12.52 4.37 -2.48
C ILE A 127 12.01 5.49 -3.41
N ILE A 128 12.48 6.73 -3.22
CA ILE A 128 12.06 7.87 -4.05
C ILE A 128 12.45 7.69 -5.51
N ALA A 129 13.70 7.24 -5.78
CA ALA A 129 14.15 6.98 -7.14
C ALA A 129 13.36 5.83 -7.77
N GLY A 130 13.03 4.79 -7.00
CA GLY A 130 12.19 3.68 -7.42
C GLY A 130 10.78 4.11 -7.77
N ILE A 131 10.13 4.91 -6.92
CA ILE A 131 8.79 5.45 -7.19
C ILE A 131 8.78 6.27 -8.49
N ARG A 132 9.74 7.20 -8.66
CA ARG A 132 9.85 8.00 -9.89
C ARG A 132 10.08 7.15 -11.13
N PHE A 133 10.88 6.11 -11.02
CA PHE A 133 11.13 5.15 -12.10
C PHE A 133 9.85 4.43 -12.51
N VAL A 134 9.11 3.88 -11.57
CA VAL A 134 7.84 3.20 -11.82
C VAL A 134 6.79 4.15 -12.40
N GLN A 135 6.69 5.38 -11.88
CA GLN A 135 5.82 6.42 -12.45
C GLN A 135 6.11 6.71 -13.93
N GLY A 136 7.36 6.53 -14.37
CA GLY A 136 7.76 6.68 -15.77
C GLY A 136 7.41 5.49 -16.65
N LEU A 137 7.28 4.30 -16.08
CA LEU A 137 7.07 3.04 -16.82
C LEU A 137 5.60 2.63 -16.91
N VAL A 138 4.83 2.83 -15.85
CA VAL A 138 3.44 2.36 -15.76
C VAL A 138 2.56 3.13 -16.73
N LYS A 139 1.85 2.38 -17.58
CA LYS A 139 0.76 2.86 -18.43
C LYS A 139 -0.57 2.50 -17.76
N GLY A 140 -1.29 3.48 -17.25
CA GLY A 140 -2.52 3.25 -16.51
C GLY A 140 -2.68 4.19 -15.32
N SER A 141 -3.40 3.76 -14.31
CA SER A 141 -3.52 4.46 -13.03
C SER A 141 -2.76 3.72 -11.95
N MET A 142 -2.14 4.45 -11.04
CA MET A 142 -1.41 3.84 -9.93
C MET A 142 -1.25 4.84 -8.78
N SER A 143 -1.70 4.43 -7.61
CA SER A 143 -1.36 5.08 -6.35
C SER A 143 -0.58 4.10 -5.49
N ILE A 144 0.45 4.57 -4.82
CA ILE A 144 1.38 3.76 -4.03
C ILE A 144 1.43 4.32 -2.62
N MET A 145 1.40 3.44 -1.62
CA MET A 145 1.81 3.72 -0.25
C MET A 145 2.93 2.77 0.13
N ILE A 146 4.05 3.32 0.61
CA ILE A 146 5.18 2.54 1.12
C ILE A 146 5.49 3.03 2.53
N MET A 147 5.46 2.11 3.48
CA MET A 147 5.85 2.35 4.86
C MET A 147 7.22 1.71 5.10
N THR A 148 8.18 2.52 5.45
CA THR A 148 9.51 2.11 5.93
C THR A 148 9.61 2.38 7.43
N LYS A 149 10.69 1.99 8.06
CA LYS A 149 10.96 2.35 9.46
C LYS A 149 11.04 3.87 9.70
N ASP A 150 11.42 4.64 8.66
CA ASP A 150 11.69 6.08 8.77
C ASP A 150 10.46 6.94 8.40
N GLY A 151 9.40 6.34 7.84
CA GLY A 151 8.20 7.09 7.46
C GLY A 151 7.37 6.43 6.35
N ILE A 152 6.34 7.14 5.92
CA ILE A 152 5.43 6.70 4.88
C ILE A 152 5.59 7.57 3.64
N TYR A 153 5.87 6.93 2.50
CA TYR A 153 5.89 7.54 1.18
C TYR A 153 4.53 7.31 0.52
N VAL A 154 3.97 8.35 -0.06
CA VAL A 154 2.73 8.27 -0.83
C VAL A 154 2.95 8.88 -2.19
N ALA A 155 2.50 8.20 -3.24
CA ALA A 155 2.65 8.67 -4.61
C ALA A 155 1.44 8.28 -5.45
N ARG A 156 1.17 9.07 -6.49
CA ARG A 156 0.16 8.80 -7.52
C ARG A 156 0.80 8.72 -8.90
N ASP A 157 0.06 8.22 -9.88
CA ASP A 157 0.52 8.23 -11.26
C ASP A 157 0.73 9.67 -11.79
N ARG A 158 1.49 9.78 -12.87
CA ARG A 158 1.87 11.09 -13.45
C ARG A 158 0.66 11.91 -13.94
N MET A 159 -0.44 11.25 -14.24
CA MET A 159 -1.68 11.90 -14.68
C MET A 159 -2.56 12.35 -13.51
N GLY A 160 -2.25 11.89 -12.29
CA GLY A 160 -3.01 12.25 -11.09
C GLY A 160 -4.46 11.77 -11.12
N ARG A 161 -4.70 10.59 -11.69
CA ARG A 161 -6.08 10.07 -11.84
C ARG A 161 -6.76 9.74 -10.51
N THR A 162 -5.97 9.28 -9.54
CA THR A 162 -6.44 9.04 -8.18
C THR A 162 -5.88 10.13 -7.28
N PRO A 163 -6.71 10.91 -6.61
CA PRO A 163 -6.23 11.94 -5.69
C PRO A 163 -5.51 11.29 -4.51
N VAL A 164 -4.54 12.01 -3.97
CA VAL A 164 -3.89 11.65 -2.70
C VAL A 164 -3.97 12.88 -1.82
N MET A 165 -4.84 12.82 -0.84
CA MET A 165 -5.08 13.93 0.09
C MET A 165 -4.33 13.70 1.39
N ILE A 166 -3.64 14.72 1.84
CA ILE A 166 -2.92 14.73 3.10
C ILE A 166 -3.71 15.51 4.14
N GLY A 167 -4.04 14.85 5.22
CA GLY A 167 -4.65 15.45 6.40
C GLY A 167 -3.64 15.54 7.54
N LYS A 168 -3.79 16.58 8.36
CA LYS A 168 -2.95 16.84 9.53
C LYS A 168 -3.80 17.11 10.75
N LYS A 169 -3.35 16.64 11.91
CA LYS A 169 -3.81 17.05 13.23
C LYS A 169 -2.64 17.12 14.18
N GLU A 170 -2.85 17.58 15.40
CA GLU A 170 -1.80 17.62 16.40
C GLU A 170 -1.16 16.25 16.60
N GLY A 171 0.16 16.19 16.43
CA GLY A 171 0.95 14.96 16.58
C GLY A 171 0.75 13.88 15.52
N ALA A 172 -0.06 14.11 14.45
CA ALA A 172 -0.31 13.06 13.47
C ALA A 172 -0.58 13.60 12.05
N MET A 173 -0.19 12.80 11.05
CA MET A 173 -0.52 13.01 9.64
C MET A 173 -1.20 11.77 9.07
N CYS A 174 -2.01 11.96 8.03
CA CYS A 174 -2.59 10.86 7.28
C CYS A 174 -2.60 11.14 5.79
N ALA A 175 -2.55 10.08 4.99
CA ALA A 175 -2.79 10.11 3.56
C ALA A 175 -3.99 9.22 3.23
N THR A 176 -4.87 9.69 2.38
CA THR A 176 -6.08 8.96 1.93
C THR A 176 -6.39 9.29 0.48
N PHE A 177 -7.24 8.49 -0.15
CA PHE A 177 -7.75 8.77 -1.49
C PHE A 177 -9.11 9.50 -1.47
N GLU A 178 -9.71 9.63 -0.30
CA GLU A 178 -11.01 10.29 -0.09
C GLU A 178 -10.99 11.15 1.17
N SER A 179 -11.55 12.35 1.07
CA SER A 179 -11.49 13.37 2.13
C SER A 179 -12.32 13.01 3.35
N PHE A 180 -13.46 12.33 3.19
CA PHE A 180 -14.36 12.06 4.31
C PHE A 180 -13.70 11.19 5.40
N ALA A 181 -12.78 10.30 5.01
CA ALA A 181 -12.11 9.41 5.96
C ALA A 181 -11.24 10.17 6.96
N TYR A 182 -10.51 11.19 6.54
CA TYR A 182 -9.69 11.97 7.47
C TYR A 182 -10.52 13.04 8.23
N MET A 183 -11.53 13.63 7.59
CA MET A 183 -12.40 14.62 8.25
C MET A 183 -13.16 14.00 9.43
N ASN A 184 -13.67 12.78 9.29
CA ASN A 184 -14.37 12.05 10.35
C ASN A 184 -13.45 11.60 11.52
N LEU A 185 -12.15 11.81 11.40
CA LEU A 185 -11.14 11.48 12.41
C LEU A 185 -10.39 12.73 12.92
N ASP A 186 -11.02 13.91 12.76
CA ASP A 186 -10.51 15.21 13.22
C ASP A 186 -9.16 15.60 12.62
N TYR A 187 -8.92 15.19 11.34
CA TYR A 187 -7.81 15.71 10.58
C TYR A 187 -8.28 16.85 9.69
N GLU A 188 -7.49 17.90 9.64
CA GLU A 188 -7.69 19.02 8.74
C GLU A 188 -6.97 18.77 7.41
N TYR A 189 -7.54 19.26 6.32
CA TYR A 189 -6.90 19.24 5.01
C TYR A 189 -5.56 20.00 5.06
N HIS A 190 -4.52 19.37 4.54
CA HIS A 190 -3.19 19.97 4.49
C HIS A 190 -2.78 20.30 3.04
N TYR A 191 -2.80 19.29 2.14
CA TYR A 191 -2.60 19.47 0.68
C TYR A 191 -2.96 18.19 -0.09
N GLU A 192 -3.04 18.34 -1.43
CA GLU A 192 -3.27 17.28 -2.40
C GLU A 192 -2.15 17.22 -3.46
#